data_3795faa645f6de08498d98a90d1fd17b
#
_entry.id   3795faa645f6de08498d98a90d1fd17b
#
_cell.length_a   1.000
_cell.length_b   1.000
_cell.length_c   1.000
_cell.angle_alpha   90.00
_cell.angle_beta   90.00
_cell.angle_gamma   90.00
#
_symmetry.space_group_name_H-M   'P 1'
#
loop_
_entity.id
_entity.type
_entity.pdbx_description
1 polymer ?
#
loop_
_entity_poly.entity_id
_entity_poly.type
_entity_poly.pdbx_seq_one_letter_code
_entity_poly.pdbx_strand_id
1 'polypeptide(L)'
;MFIYRKEGALSPELCNSFIESFEASDEKKPGVLYGPDGHDSTGGKKSTDLSFHPGFLTDKTWGPLLEQLIPILEQGLDNYITRHTLAMQKMDPVRVGSVFNMQRYLPGEGFKSFHCERASIKFLDRLF
;
A
#
# COMPACT_ATOMS: atom_id res chain seq x y z
N MET A 1 -15.45 0.16 -15.49
CA MET A 1 -14.12 0.61 -15.03
C MET A 1 -13.88 0.03 -13.63
N PHE A 2 -12.85 -0.78 -13.45
CA PHE A 2 -12.53 -1.45 -12.18
C PHE A 2 -11.69 -0.55 -11.26
N ILE A 3 -12.16 0.68 -11.05
CA ILE A 3 -11.53 1.64 -10.15
C ILE A 3 -12.61 2.21 -9.23
N TYR A 4 -12.30 2.26 -7.94
CA TYR A 4 -13.08 2.97 -6.95
C TYR A 4 -12.27 4.17 -6.43
N ARG A 5 -12.87 5.33 -6.42
CA ARG A 5 -12.29 6.57 -5.90
C ARG A 5 -13.26 7.22 -4.93
N LYS A 6 -12.76 7.63 -3.78
CA LYS A 6 -13.49 8.41 -2.78
C LYS A 6 -12.66 9.63 -2.41
N GLU A 7 -13.17 10.81 -2.73
CA GLU A 7 -12.57 12.07 -2.34
C GLU A 7 -12.85 12.35 -0.86
N GLY A 8 -11.90 13.01 -0.17
CA GLY A 8 -12.02 13.33 1.24
C GLY A 8 -12.13 12.12 2.17
N ALA A 9 -11.60 10.96 1.75
CA ALA A 9 -11.66 9.73 2.57
C ALA A 9 -10.84 9.87 3.86
N LEU A 10 -9.74 10.60 3.82
CA LEU A 10 -8.93 10.94 4.99
C LEU A 10 -9.09 12.44 5.29
N SER A 11 -9.15 12.81 6.57
CA SER A 11 -9.12 14.21 6.95
C SER A 11 -7.73 14.81 6.74
N PRO A 12 -7.61 16.13 6.49
CA PRO A 12 -6.32 16.80 6.39
C PRO A 12 -5.45 16.59 7.63
N GLU A 13 -6.06 16.58 8.82
CA GLU A 13 -5.37 16.38 10.10
C GLU A 13 -4.75 15.00 10.18
N LEU A 14 -5.49 13.95 9.77
CA LEU A 14 -4.98 12.59 9.76
C LEU A 14 -3.84 12.44 8.72
N CYS A 15 -3.99 13.04 7.54
CA CYS A 15 -2.94 13.07 6.54
C CYS A 15 -1.67 13.74 7.06
N ASN A 16 -1.78 14.90 7.70
CA ASN A 16 -0.66 15.63 8.28
C ASN A 16 0.03 14.81 9.38
N SER A 17 -0.74 14.17 10.27
CA SER A 17 -0.19 13.31 11.32
C SER A 17 0.62 12.14 10.76
N PHE A 18 0.15 11.51 9.68
CA PHE A 18 0.92 10.48 8.99
C PHE A 18 2.23 11.04 8.38
N ILE A 19 2.17 12.21 7.74
CA ILE A 19 3.33 12.84 7.12
C ILE A 19 4.36 13.21 8.19
N GLU A 20 3.96 13.86 9.27
CA GLU A 20 4.83 14.25 10.37
C GLU A 20 5.48 13.03 11.04
N SER A 21 4.70 11.99 11.30
CA SER A 21 5.22 10.74 11.87
C SER A 21 6.20 10.04 10.92
N PHE A 22 5.92 10.05 9.62
CA PHE A 22 6.83 9.53 8.61
C PHE A 22 8.15 10.32 8.60
N GLU A 23 8.08 11.65 8.58
CA GLU A 23 9.30 12.47 8.55
C GLU A 23 10.15 12.31 9.81
N ALA A 24 9.54 12.11 10.97
CA ALA A 24 10.21 11.90 12.24
C ALA A 24 10.75 10.47 12.44
N SER A 25 10.29 9.48 11.66
CA SER A 25 10.67 8.08 11.84
C SER A 25 12.09 7.79 11.42
N ASP A 26 12.82 7.01 12.22
CA ASP A 26 14.15 6.47 11.89
C ASP A 26 14.08 5.13 11.12
N GLU A 27 12.90 4.55 10.96
CA GLU A 27 12.69 3.27 10.27
C GLU A 27 12.57 3.41 8.75
N LYS A 28 12.66 4.62 8.23
CA LYS A 28 12.66 4.88 6.79
C LYS A 28 13.88 4.27 6.11
N LYS A 29 13.67 3.70 4.93
CA LYS A 29 14.73 3.10 4.10
C LYS A 29 14.61 3.58 2.66
N PRO A 30 15.71 3.55 1.88
CA PRO A 30 15.61 3.70 0.43
C PRO A 30 14.65 2.66 -0.14
N GLY A 31 13.77 3.11 -1.04
CA GLY A 31 12.87 2.20 -1.73
C GLY A 31 13.63 1.21 -2.62
N VAL A 32 13.22 -0.04 -2.61
CA VAL A 32 13.82 -1.13 -3.38
C VAL A 32 12.78 -1.79 -4.29
N LEU A 33 13.26 -2.45 -5.34
CA LEU A 33 12.49 -3.33 -6.20
C LEU A 33 12.97 -4.75 -5.97
N TYR A 34 12.03 -5.67 -5.83
CA TYR A 34 12.33 -7.10 -5.82
C TYR A 34 12.34 -7.59 -7.27
N GLY A 35 13.50 -8.03 -7.75
CA GLY A 35 13.64 -8.68 -9.05
C GLY A 35 13.07 -10.11 -9.05
N PRO A 36 12.90 -10.73 -10.24
CA PRO A 36 12.44 -12.13 -10.37
C PRO A 36 13.33 -13.13 -9.65
N ASP A 37 14.58 -12.80 -9.44
CA ASP A 37 15.61 -13.55 -8.71
C ASP A 37 15.59 -13.32 -7.19
N GLY A 38 14.68 -12.48 -6.69
CA GLY A 38 14.55 -12.12 -5.27
C GLY A 38 15.61 -11.15 -4.76
N HIS A 39 16.47 -10.62 -5.63
CA HIS A 39 17.46 -9.61 -5.25
C HIS A 39 16.85 -8.20 -5.24
N ASP A 40 17.18 -7.45 -4.20
CA ASP A 40 16.82 -6.05 -4.08
C ASP A 40 17.55 -5.22 -5.14
N SER A 41 16.82 -4.37 -5.83
CA SER A 41 17.36 -3.43 -6.81
C SER A 41 16.78 -2.04 -6.59
N THR A 42 17.64 -1.03 -6.65
CA THR A 42 17.22 0.37 -6.72
C THR A 42 17.06 0.87 -8.16
N GLY A 43 17.37 0.01 -9.14
CA GLY A 43 17.24 0.34 -10.56
C GLY A 43 15.78 0.62 -10.95
N GLY A 44 15.50 1.83 -11.42
CA GLY A 44 14.15 2.22 -11.84
C GLY A 44 13.22 2.74 -10.76
N LYS A 45 13.59 2.65 -9.47
CA LYS A 45 12.86 3.26 -8.35
C LYS A 45 13.78 4.16 -7.54
N LYS A 46 13.31 5.36 -7.23
CA LYS A 46 13.93 6.25 -6.26
C LYS A 46 12.85 6.81 -5.37
N SER A 47 12.86 6.43 -4.09
CA SER A 47 11.92 6.84 -3.06
C SER A 47 12.51 6.63 -1.68
N THR A 48 11.83 7.15 -0.67
CA THR A 48 12.05 6.80 0.73
C THR A 48 10.81 6.07 1.22
N ASP A 49 10.97 4.86 1.72
CA ASP A 49 9.87 3.96 2.08
C ASP A 49 9.89 3.65 3.58
N LEU A 50 8.70 3.53 4.16
CA LEU A 50 8.45 2.97 5.47
C LEU A 50 7.48 1.79 5.30
N SER A 51 7.94 0.60 5.65
CA SER A 51 7.13 -0.62 5.56
C SER A 51 6.46 -0.89 6.90
N PHE A 52 5.13 -0.82 6.90
CA PHE A 52 4.33 -1.17 8.07
C PHE A 52 4.26 -2.69 8.23
N HIS A 53 4.35 -3.15 9.46
CA HIS A 53 4.18 -4.54 9.86
C HIS A 53 3.29 -4.60 11.11
N PRO A 54 2.78 -5.76 11.52
CA PRO A 54 1.83 -5.86 12.64
C PRO A 54 2.30 -5.23 13.94
N GLY A 55 3.61 -5.12 14.19
CA GLY A 55 4.17 -4.45 15.38
C GLY A 55 3.82 -2.96 15.47
N PHE A 56 3.58 -2.30 14.33
CA PHE A 56 3.15 -0.89 14.33
C PHE A 56 1.76 -0.67 14.93
N LEU A 57 0.90 -1.69 14.99
CA LEU A 57 -0.43 -1.59 15.61
C LEU A 57 -0.35 -1.32 17.11
N THR A 58 0.72 -1.74 17.77
CA THR A 58 0.97 -1.52 19.21
C THR A 58 1.96 -0.40 19.48
N ASP A 59 2.50 0.21 18.44
CA ASP A 59 3.40 1.36 18.55
C ASP A 59 2.65 2.60 19.04
N LYS A 60 3.30 3.40 19.89
CA LYS A 60 2.66 4.58 20.49
C LYS A 60 2.36 5.70 19.50
N THR A 61 3.13 5.81 18.44
CA THR A 61 2.97 6.83 17.39
C THR A 61 2.03 6.32 16.30
N TRP A 62 2.31 5.11 15.79
CA TRP A 62 1.62 4.58 14.64
C TRP A 62 0.29 3.89 14.95
N GLY A 63 0.18 3.24 16.12
CA GLY A 63 -1.04 2.53 16.50
C GLY A 63 -2.30 3.39 16.39
N PRO A 64 -2.36 4.58 17.05
CA PRO A 64 -3.53 5.47 16.97
C PRO A 64 -3.85 5.98 15.55
N LEU A 65 -2.83 6.10 14.68
CA LEU A 65 -3.03 6.50 13.28
C LEU A 65 -3.59 5.34 12.46
N LEU A 66 -3.09 4.14 12.67
CA LEU A 66 -3.53 2.93 11.99
C LEU A 66 -4.95 2.52 12.41
N GLU A 67 -5.32 2.70 13.69
CA GLU A 67 -6.69 2.50 14.17
C GLU A 67 -7.71 3.39 13.45
N GLN A 68 -7.31 4.56 13.00
CA GLN A 68 -8.16 5.44 12.19
C GLN A 68 -8.13 5.07 10.70
N LEU A 69 -6.96 4.69 10.17
CA LEU A 69 -6.79 4.42 8.74
C LEU A 69 -7.43 3.11 8.30
N ILE A 70 -7.22 2.02 9.06
CA ILE A 70 -7.63 0.66 8.65
C ILE A 70 -9.14 0.58 8.38
N PRO A 71 -10.04 1.07 9.25
CA PRO A 71 -11.48 1.05 8.98
C PRO A 71 -11.88 1.81 7.71
N ILE A 72 -11.17 2.89 7.38
CA ILE A 72 -11.42 3.66 6.15
C ILE A 72 -11.05 2.85 4.91
N LEU A 73 -9.94 2.12 4.96
CA LEU A 73 -9.51 1.23 3.88
C LEU A 73 -10.47 0.04 3.72
N GLU A 74 -10.90 -0.57 4.82
CA GLU A 74 -11.87 -1.67 4.83
C GLU A 74 -13.21 -1.21 4.22
N GLN A 75 -13.72 -0.06 4.64
CA GLN A 75 -14.94 0.53 4.06
C GLN A 75 -14.78 0.82 2.56
N GLY A 76 -13.59 1.29 2.14
CA GLY A 76 -13.27 1.50 0.72
C GLY A 76 -13.30 0.19 -0.07
N LEU A 77 -12.74 -0.88 0.50
CA LEU A 77 -12.73 -2.21 -0.09
C LEU A 77 -14.14 -2.79 -0.19
N ASP A 78 -14.95 -2.68 0.85
CA ASP A 78 -16.34 -3.14 0.86
C ASP A 78 -17.18 -2.43 -0.22
N ASN A 79 -17.00 -1.12 -0.35
CA ASN A 79 -17.65 -0.34 -1.41
C ASN A 79 -17.19 -0.79 -2.81
N TYR A 80 -15.90 -1.11 -2.99
CA TYR A 80 -15.39 -1.64 -4.24
C TYR A 80 -15.99 -3.02 -4.55
N ILE A 81 -15.99 -3.95 -3.59
CA ILE A 81 -16.56 -5.30 -3.73
C ILE A 81 -18.03 -5.22 -4.10
N THR A 82 -18.80 -4.41 -3.38
CA THR A 82 -20.24 -4.22 -3.62
C THR A 82 -20.51 -3.69 -5.04
N ARG A 83 -19.69 -2.77 -5.52
CA ARG A 83 -19.83 -2.19 -6.87
C ARG A 83 -19.44 -3.17 -7.98
N HIS A 84 -18.56 -4.12 -7.69
CA HIS A 84 -17.98 -5.05 -8.66
C HIS A 84 -18.27 -6.51 -8.32
N THR A 85 -19.42 -6.79 -7.75
CA THR A 85 -19.83 -8.11 -7.20
C THR A 85 -19.60 -9.26 -8.20
N LEU A 86 -19.98 -9.09 -9.48
CA LEU A 86 -19.83 -10.15 -10.48
C LEU A 86 -18.37 -10.54 -10.75
N ALA A 87 -17.48 -9.55 -10.74
CA ALA A 87 -16.04 -9.81 -10.92
C ALA A 87 -15.42 -10.43 -9.66
N MET A 88 -15.90 -10.01 -8.47
CA MET A 88 -15.36 -10.45 -7.19
C MET A 88 -15.86 -11.83 -6.75
N GLN A 89 -17.03 -12.30 -7.23
CA GLN A 89 -17.58 -13.63 -6.88
C GLN A 89 -16.67 -14.80 -7.28
N LYS A 90 -15.79 -14.61 -8.26
CA LYS A 90 -14.88 -15.65 -8.76
C LYS A 90 -13.45 -15.48 -8.25
N MET A 91 -13.23 -14.53 -7.36
CA MET A 91 -11.92 -14.28 -6.76
C MET A 91 -11.87 -14.84 -5.33
N ASP A 92 -10.68 -15.19 -4.88
CA ASP A 92 -10.46 -15.46 -3.47
C ASP A 92 -10.86 -14.23 -2.63
N PRO A 93 -11.31 -14.40 -1.39
CA PRO A 93 -11.69 -13.28 -0.53
C PRO A 93 -10.56 -12.23 -0.44
N VAL A 94 -10.89 -11.00 -0.80
CA VAL A 94 -9.97 -9.87 -0.74
C VAL A 94 -10.16 -9.17 0.60
N ARG A 95 -9.06 -8.80 1.23
CA ARG A 95 -9.05 -8.06 2.51
C ARG A 95 -7.92 -7.05 2.52
N VAL A 96 -8.02 -6.06 3.40
CA VAL A 96 -6.90 -5.13 3.66
C VAL A 96 -5.76 -5.93 4.28
N GLY A 97 -4.58 -5.83 3.68
CA GLY A 97 -3.38 -6.50 4.18
C GLY A 97 -2.88 -5.88 5.49
N SER A 98 -2.20 -6.68 6.30
CA SER A 98 -1.52 -6.20 7.52
C SER A 98 -0.14 -5.59 7.25
N VAL A 99 0.32 -5.67 6.01
CA VAL A 99 1.60 -5.11 5.56
C VAL A 99 1.33 -4.17 4.39
N PHE A 100 1.76 -2.95 4.51
CA PHE A 100 1.69 -1.93 3.45
C PHE A 100 2.83 -0.94 3.59
N ASN A 101 3.05 -0.12 2.57
CA ASN A 101 4.14 0.84 2.55
C ASN A 101 3.63 2.27 2.47
N MET A 102 4.25 3.15 3.22
CA MET A 102 4.20 4.58 2.99
C MET A 102 5.45 4.98 2.21
N GLN A 103 5.27 5.67 1.09
CA GLN A 103 6.36 5.98 0.16
C GLN A 103 6.38 7.48 -0.11
N ARG A 104 7.54 8.08 0.05
CA ARG A 104 7.77 9.49 -0.30
C ARG A 104 8.64 9.57 -1.54
N TYR A 105 8.19 10.38 -2.49
CA TYR A 105 8.92 10.76 -3.69
C TYR A 105 9.20 12.26 -3.68
N LEU A 106 10.45 12.64 -3.67
CA LEU A 106 10.86 14.04 -3.82
C LEU A 106 10.84 14.46 -5.29
N PRO A 107 10.85 15.78 -5.60
CA PRO A 107 10.96 16.25 -6.98
C PRO A 107 12.14 15.59 -7.72
N GLY A 108 11.87 14.99 -8.88
CA GLY A 108 12.85 14.23 -9.67
C GLY A 108 13.00 12.76 -9.28
N GLU A 109 12.40 12.32 -8.18
CA GLU A 109 12.27 10.90 -7.83
C GLU A 109 11.07 10.26 -8.50
N GLY A 110 10.96 8.94 -8.45
CA GLY A 110 9.83 8.22 -9.04
C GLY A 110 10.10 6.75 -9.25
N PHE A 111 9.06 6.09 -9.74
CA PHE A 111 9.10 4.72 -10.21
C PHE A 111 9.06 4.73 -11.73
N LYS A 112 10.18 4.37 -12.37
CA LYS A 112 10.37 4.52 -13.82
C LYS A 112 10.14 3.24 -14.62
N SER A 113 9.90 2.13 -13.94
CA SER A 113 9.68 0.82 -14.59
C SER A 113 8.20 0.49 -14.66
N PHE A 114 7.74 -0.05 -15.79
CA PHE A 114 6.44 -0.69 -15.84
C PHE A 114 6.45 -1.92 -14.96
N HIS A 115 5.44 -2.07 -14.12
CA HIS A 115 5.31 -3.18 -13.18
C HIS A 115 3.84 -3.52 -12.93
N CYS A 116 3.61 -4.68 -12.35
CA CYS A 116 2.34 -5.02 -11.72
C CYS A 116 2.61 -5.34 -10.24
N GLU A 117 1.65 -5.00 -9.38
CA GLU A 117 1.74 -5.24 -7.93
C GLU A 117 1.73 -6.72 -7.56
N ARG A 118 1.54 -7.58 -8.54
CA ARG A 118 1.40 -9.02 -8.34
C ARG A 118 2.63 -9.75 -8.86
N ALA A 119 3.55 -10.07 -7.95
CA ALA A 119 4.82 -10.73 -8.24
C ALA A 119 4.75 -12.28 -8.24
N SER A 120 3.57 -12.90 -8.14
CA SER A 120 3.47 -14.37 -8.06
C SER A 120 3.30 -15.00 -9.44
N ILE A 121 4.34 -15.68 -9.91
CA ILE A 121 4.36 -16.52 -11.12
C ILE A 121 3.28 -17.63 -11.07
N LYS A 122 2.87 -18.08 -9.90
CA LYS A 122 1.79 -19.08 -9.72
C LYS A 122 0.43 -18.66 -10.26
N PHE A 123 0.30 -17.42 -10.71
CA PHE A 123 -0.96 -16.89 -11.26
C PHE A 123 -1.06 -17.02 -12.77
N LEU A 124 0.06 -17.16 -13.47
CA LEU A 124 0.05 -17.39 -14.92
C LEU A 124 -0.53 -18.77 -15.27
N ASP A 125 -0.40 -19.75 -14.38
CA ASP A 125 -0.96 -21.11 -14.56
C ASP A 125 -2.49 -21.17 -14.45
N ARG A 126 -3.15 -20.07 -14.10
CA ARG A 126 -4.62 -20.02 -13.97
C ARG A 126 -5.32 -19.14 -15.00
N LEU A 127 -4.58 -18.58 -15.94
CA LEU A 127 -5.13 -17.73 -17.04
C LEU A 127 -5.27 -18.49 -18.36
N PHE A 128 -5.00 -19.80 -18.37
CA PHE A 128 -5.16 -20.69 -19.54
C PHE A 128 -6.06 -21.86 -19.19
#